data_ce07e7708a1b1e10d41c0698c1398b85
#
_entry.id   ce07e7708a1b1e10d41c0698c1398b85
#
_cell.length_a   1.000
_cell.length_b   1.000
_cell.length_c   1.000
_cell.angle_alpha   90.00
_cell.angle_beta   90.00
_cell.angle_gamma   90.00
#
_symmetry.space_group_name_H-M   'P 1'
#
loop_
_entity.id
_entity.type
_entity.pdbx_description
1 polymer ?
#
loop_
_entity_poly.entity_id
_entity_poly.type
_entity_poly.pdbx_seq_one_letter_code
_entity_poly.pdbx_strand_id
1 'polypeptide(L)'
;RTAFQETLNDLLFNKELPLTLNYARSSALVSDDTPPAEMMQTSIGQGKTQITPMHLNMITCAIANNGVLMKPYAIDHVENDEGTVIKSFKPSEYGSLMSEEESAILRQLMTDVVQEGTASKLKGLEYTAAGKTGSAEYNNIKGDSHAWFTGFAPAEDPDVCVTIIVEGAGSGGDYAVPIARRIFDAYFSEKQ
;
A
#
# COMPACT_ATOMS: atom_id res chain seq x y z
N ARG A 1 -22.20 -2.22 8.41
CA ARG A 1 -21.13 -1.89 9.37
C ARG A 1 -20.34 -3.14 9.73
N THR A 2 -20.99 -4.22 10.13
CA THR A 2 -20.32 -5.50 10.46
C THR A 2 -19.42 -5.98 9.32
N ALA A 3 -19.93 -6.10 8.10
CA ALA A 3 -19.13 -6.51 6.93
C ALA A 3 -17.94 -5.57 6.67
N PHE A 4 -18.10 -4.25 6.87
CA PHE A 4 -17.00 -3.31 6.73
C PHE A 4 -15.91 -3.53 7.78
N GLN A 5 -16.30 -3.78 9.05
CA GLN A 5 -15.35 -4.11 10.11
C GLN A 5 -14.66 -5.45 9.88
N GLU A 6 -15.37 -6.44 9.34
CA GLU A 6 -14.80 -7.73 8.94
C GLU A 6 -13.74 -7.53 7.86
N THR A 7 -14.03 -6.78 6.80
CA THR A 7 -13.04 -6.43 5.76
C THR A 7 -11.82 -5.72 6.34
N LEU A 8 -12.00 -4.76 7.26
CA LEU A 8 -10.87 -4.11 7.93
C LEU A 8 -10.01 -5.11 8.72
N ASN A 9 -10.66 -6.08 9.38
CA ASN A 9 -9.96 -7.13 10.11
C ASN A 9 -9.21 -8.10 9.18
N ASP A 10 -9.78 -8.42 8.02
CA ASP A 10 -9.15 -9.27 7.01
C ASP A 10 -7.94 -8.57 6.39
N LEU A 11 -8.01 -7.25 6.24
CA LEU A 11 -6.89 -6.39 5.85
C LEU A 11 -5.90 -6.10 6.99
N LEU A 12 -6.01 -6.79 8.13
CA LEU A 12 -5.12 -6.72 9.30
C LEU A 12 -5.15 -5.39 10.08
N PHE A 13 -6.17 -4.55 9.91
CA PHE A 13 -6.36 -3.43 10.84
C PHE A 13 -6.60 -3.96 12.26
N ASN A 14 -6.10 -3.24 13.25
CA ASN A 14 -6.20 -3.58 14.68
C ASN A 14 -5.51 -4.90 15.08
N LYS A 15 -4.85 -5.58 14.14
CA LYS A 15 -4.11 -6.83 14.36
C LYS A 15 -2.59 -6.60 14.31
N GLU A 16 -1.85 -7.58 14.75
CA GLU A 16 -0.40 -7.61 14.57
C GLU A 16 -0.06 -8.02 13.14
N LEU A 17 0.88 -7.28 12.56
CA LEU A 17 1.42 -7.58 11.23
C LEU A 17 2.51 -8.66 11.36
N PRO A 18 2.72 -9.50 10.32
CA PRO A 18 3.79 -10.50 10.31
C PRO A 18 5.16 -9.85 10.07
N LEU A 19 5.52 -8.90 10.91
CA LEU A 19 6.78 -8.14 10.87
C LEU A 19 7.63 -8.47 12.09
N THR A 20 8.94 -8.56 11.89
CA THR A 20 9.92 -8.73 12.96
C THR A 20 10.49 -7.39 13.48
N LEU A 21 10.16 -6.29 12.81
CA LEU A 21 10.59 -4.94 13.17
C LEU A 21 9.55 -4.29 14.10
N ASN A 22 10.01 -3.32 14.90
CA ASN A 22 9.08 -2.49 15.68
C ASN A 22 8.31 -1.56 14.75
N TYR A 23 6.99 -1.50 14.92
CA TYR A 23 6.09 -0.65 14.14
C TYR A 23 4.90 -0.17 14.98
N ALA A 24 4.28 0.92 14.55
CA ALA A 24 3.00 1.34 15.09
C ALA A 24 1.87 0.52 14.45
N ARG A 25 0.88 0.12 15.25
CA ARG A 25 -0.27 -0.64 14.74
C ARG A 25 -1.25 0.29 14.03
N SER A 26 -1.69 -0.10 12.85
CA SER A 26 -2.78 0.58 12.15
C SER A 26 -4.12 0.30 12.83
N SER A 27 -4.99 1.28 12.88
CA SER A 27 -6.29 1.18 13.55
C SER A 27 -7.42 1.75 12.71
N ALA A 28 -8.52 1.04 12.67
CA ALA A 28 -9.80 1.48 12.14
C ALA A 28 -10.91 0.69 12.85
N LEU A 29 -11.83 1.38 13.47
CA LEU A 29 -12.90 0.77 14.25
C LEU A 29 -14.26 1.26 13.78
N VAL A 30 -15.12 0.33 13.44
CA VAL A 30 -16.53 0.57 13.09
C VAL A 30 -17.40 -0.40 13.87
N SER A 31 -18.43 0.11 14.52
CA SER A 31 -19.44 -0.67 15.24
C SER A 31 -20.83 -0.17 14.88
N ASP A 32 -21.84 -0.86 15.39
CA ASP A 32 -23.24 -0.43 15.19
C ASP A 32 -23.52 0.94 15.81
N ASP A 33 -22.78 1.30 16.86
CA ASP A 33 -22.88 2.59 17.56
C ASP A 33 -22.08 3.71 16.87
N THR A 34 -21.29 3.41 15.83
CA THR A 34 -20.50 4.43 15.13
C THR A 34 -21.43 5.46 14.48
N PRO A 35 -21.28 6.77 14.80
CA PRO A 35 -22.12 7.81 14.23
C PRO A 35 -22.03 7.84 12.68
N PRO A 36 -23.12 8.17 11.96
CA PRO A 36 -23.11 8.21 10.49
C PRO A 36 -22.01 9.10 9.89
N ALA A 37 -21.74 10.25 10.50
CA ALA A 37 -20.68 11.16 10.04
C ALA A 37 -19.27 10.54 10.18
N GLU A 38 -19.01 9.83 11.28
CA GLU A 38 -17.76 9.11 11.49
C GLU A 38 -17.63 7.92 10.51
N MET A 39 -18.74 7.20 10.28
CA MET A 39 -18.78 6.13 9.29
C MET A 39 -18.44 6.64 7.90
N MET A 40 -18.98 7.79 7.49
CA MET A 40 -18.67 8.43 6.21
C MET A 40 -17.19 8.79 6.10
N GLN A 41 -16.59 9.36 7.15
CA GLN A 41 -15.16 9.67 7.17
C GLN A 41 -14.30 8.40 7.07
N THR A 42 -14.61 7.39 7.87
CA THR A 42 -13.87 6.12 7.87
C THR A 42 -13.95 5.43 6.50
N SER A 43 -15.09 5.49 5.81
CA SER A 43 -15.28 4.85 4.50
C SER A 43 -14.41 5.43 3.39
N ILE A 44 -13.88 6.64 3.57
CA ILE A 44 -12.94 7.29 2.65
C ILE A 44 -11.51 7.36 3.21
N GLY A 45 -11.22 6.64 4.30
CA GLY A 45 -9.90 6.61 4.92
C GLY A 45 -9.55 7.86 5.73
N GLN A 46 -10.56 8.60 6.20
CA GLN A 46 -10.41 9.80 7.02
C GLN A 46 -10.88 9.57 8.47
N GLY A 47 -10.92 10.63 9.27
CA GLY A 47 -11.39 10.62 10.65
C GLY A 47 -10.40 9.92 11.58
N LYS A 48 -10.87 8.87 12.25
CA LYS A 48 -10.06 8.11 13.23
C LYS A 48 -9.24 6.96 12.61
N THR A 49 -9.33 6.75 11.32
CA THR A 49 -8.55 5.72 10.62
C THR A 49 -7.08 6.10 10.60
N GLN A 50 -6.24 5.19 11.05
CA GLN A 50 -4.78 5.35 11.03
C GLN A 50 -4.14 4.15 10.36
N ILE A 51 -3.28 4.40 9.38
CA ILE A 51 -2.52 3.36 8.68
C ILE A 51 -1.05 3.77 8.59
N THR A 52 -0.16 2.81 8.83
CA THR A 52 1.27 3.03 8.58
C THR A 52 1.59 2.81 7.11
N PRO A 53 2.61 3.50 6.54
CA PRO A 53 3.04 3.26 5.17
C PRO A 53 3.41 1.79 4.89
N MET A 54 4.04 1.13 5.85
CA MET A 54 4.39 -0.29 5.75
C MET A 54 3.14 -1.17 5.62
N HIS A 55 2.11 -0.93 6.45
CA HIS A 55 0.87 -1.71 6.38
C HIS A 55 0.14 -1.49 5.05
N LEU A 56 0.06 -0.23 4.59
CA LEU A 56 -0.54 0.07 3.29
C LEU A 56 0.24 -0.59 2.14
N ASN A 57 1.57 -0.60 2.21
CA ASN A 57 2.41 -1.31 1.24
C ASN A 57 2.12 -2.82 1.24
N MET A 58 1.99 -3.45 2.41
CA MET A 58 1.65 -4.88 2.52
C MET A 58 0.30 -5.21 1.89
N ILE A 59 -0.73 -4.38 2.12
CA ILE A 59 -2.04 -4.53 1.45
C ILE A 59 -1.88 -4.40 -0.06
N THR A 60 -1.12 -3.40 -0.52
CA THR A 60 -0.86 -3.17 -1.94
C THR A 60 -0.09 -4.33 -2.58
N CYS A 61 0.91 -4.90 -1.88
CA CYS A 61 1.60 -6.11 -2.31
C CYS A 61 0.66 -7.31 -2.42
N ALA A 62 -0.29 -7.48 -1.50
CA ALA A 62 -1.29 -8.54 -1.60
C ALA A 62 -2.20 -8.35 -2.82
N ILE A 63 -2.64 -7.11 -3.11
CA ILE A 63 -3.40 -6.79 -4.34
C ILE A 63 -2.57 -7.15 -5.58
N ALA A 64 -1.30 -6.78 -5.62
CA ALA A 64 -0.38 -7.10 -6.71
C ALA A 64 -0.15 -8.62 -6.87
N ASN A 65 -0.25 -9.39 -5.79
CA ASN A 65 0.04 -10.82 -5.70
C ASN A 65 -1.23 -11.67 -5.55
N ASN A 66 -2.26 -11.40 -6.36
CA ASN A 66 -3.51 -12.17 -6.42
C ASN A 66 -4.22 -12.37 -5.07
N GLY A 67 -4.14 -11.37 -4.19
CA GLY A 67 -4.76 -11.36 -2.87
C GLY A 67 -3.92 -11.98 -1.75
N VAL A 68 -2.78 -12.59 -2.08
CA VAL A 68 -1.91 -13.30 -1.14
C VAL A 68 -0.84 -12.38 -0.57
N LEU A 69 -0.83 -12.21 0.75
CA LEU A 69 0.22 -11.51 1.48
C LEU A 69 1.41 -12.45 1.73
N MET A 70 2.59 -12.05 1.32
CA MET A 70 3.86 -12.66 1.72
C MET A 70 4.35 -12.05 3.03
N LYS A 71 5.05 -12.85 3.85
CA LYS A 71 5.70 -12.33 5.06
C LYS A 71 6.89 -11.45 4.65
N PRO A 72 6.91 -10.16 5.01
CA PRO A 72 8.05 -9.31 4.72
C PRO A 72 9.31 -9.76 5.47
N TYR A 73 10.44 -9.73 4.81
CA TYR A 73 11.75 -9.93 5.41
C TYR A 73 12.80 -9.03 4.73
N ALA A 74 13.78 -8.58 5.50
CA ALA A 74 14.80 -7.65 5.03
C ALA A 74 16.20 -8.30 4.95
N ILE A 75 16.34 -9.56 5.39
CA ILE A 75 17.59 -10.30 5.41
C ILE A 75 17.39 -11.57 4.58
N ASP A 76 18.12 -11.72 3.51
CA ASP A 76 18.07 -12.91 2.64
C ASP A 76 18.98 -14.04 3.15
N HIS A 77 20.13 -13.71 3.72
CA HIS A 77 21.02 -14.69 4.35
C HIS A 77 21.90 -14.08 5.44
N VAL A 78 22.55 -14.96 6.21
CA VAL A 78 23.59 -14.65 7.17
C VAL A 78 24.81 -15.48 6.77
N GLU A 79 25.97 -14.86 6.66
CA GLU A 79 27.26 -15.50 6.38
C GLU A 79 28.26 -15.30 7.53
N ASN A 80 29.25 -16.14 7.61
CA ASN A 80 30.38 -15.96 8.50
C ASN A 80 31.46 -15.05 7.86
N ASP A 81 32.52 -14.75 8.62
CA ASP A 81 33.64 -13.89 8.17
C ASP A 81 34.38 -14.45 6.94
N GLU A 82 34.19 -15.72 6.63
CA GLU A 82 34.81 -16.42 5.49
C GLU A 82 33.88 -16.39 4.24
N GLY A 83 32.70 -15.75 4.33
CA GLY A 83 31.71 -15.70 3.25
C GLY A 83 30.85 -16.96 3.09
N THR A 84 30.92 -17.90 4.08
CA THR A 84 30.07 -19.09 4.03
C THR A 84 28.69 -18.77 4.57
N VAL A 85 27.64 -19.06 3.77
CA VAL A 85 26.25 -18.86 4.18
C VAL A 85 25.89 -19.84 5.30
N ILE A 86 25.58 -19.29 6.48
CA ILE A 86 25.18 -20.07 7.67
C ILE A 86 23.66 -20.27 7.69
N LYS A 87 22.90 -19.28 7.22
CA LYS A 87 21.43 -19.30 7.23
C LYS A 87 20.88 -18.52 6.04
N SER A 88 19.91 -19.08 5.36
CA SER A 88 19.14 -18.40 4.31
C SER A 88 17.70 -18.22 4.73
N PHE A 89 17.11 -17.09 4.34
CA PHE A 89 15.69 -16.83 4.48
C PHE A 89 15.05 -16.93 3.10
N LYS A 90 13.83 -17.44 3.04
CA LYS A 90 13.09 -17.61 1.79
C LYS A 90 11.72 -16.94 1.90
N PRO A 91 11.16 -16.49 0.78
CA PRO A 91 9.78 -16.03 0.76
C PRO A 91 8.84 -17.08 1.36
N SER A 92 7.91 -16.63 2.19
CA SER A 92 6.87 -17.49 2.77
C SER A 92 5.55 -16.73 2.83
N GLU A 93 4.47 -17.43 2.55
CA GLU A 93 3.14 -16.85 2.62
C GLU A 93 2.72 -16.59 4.06
N TYR A 94 2.02 -15.47 4.26
CA TYR A 94 1.25 -15.23 5.48
C TYR A 94 -0.16 -15.80 5.34
N GLY A 95 -0.83 -15.53 4.21
CA GLY A 95 -2.18 -15.94 3.88
C GLY A 95 -2.86 -14.94 2.94
N SER A 96 -4.08 -15.25 2.55
CA SER A 96 -4.87 -14.36 1.69
C SER A 96 -5.52 -13.26 2.51
N LEU A 97 -5.42 -12.01 2.04
CA LEU A 97 -6.14 -10.85 2.58
C LEU A 97 -7.47 -10.62 1.85
N MET A 98 -7.57 -11.11 0.63
CA MET A 98 -8.74 -11.01 -0.25
C MET A 98 -8.70 -12.16 -1.26
N SER A 99 -9.80 -12.40 -1.96
CA SER A 99 -9.86 -13.36 -3.05
C SER A 99 -9.07 -12.88 -4.27
N GLU A 100 -8.72 -13.81 -5.16
CA GLU A 100 -8.08 -13.50 -6.45
C GLU A 100 -8.97 -12.61 -7.31
N GLU A 101 -10.29 -12.82 -7.31
CA GLU A 101 -11.26 -12.02 -8.05
C GLU A 101 -11.30 -10.57 -7.53
N GLU A 102 -11.36 -10.36 -6.22
CA GLU A 102 -11.30 -9.03 -5.60
C GLU A 102 -9.98 -8.33 -5.92
N SER A 103 -8.87 -9.05 -5.84
CA SER A 103 -7.55 -8.55 -6.20
C SER A 103 -7.49 -8.12 -7.67
N ALA A 104 -8.04 -8.91 -8.61
CA ALA A 104 -8.07 -8.58 -10.03
C ALA A 104 -8.90 -7.31 -10.29
N ILE A 105 -10.05 -7.16 -9.62
CA ILE A 105 -10.88 -5.95 -9.71
C ILE A 105 -10.09 -4.73 -9.19
N LEU A 106 -9.43 -4.85 -8.03
CA LEU A 106 -8.63 -3.76 -7.46
C LEU A 106 -7.46 -3.38 -8.35
N ARG A 107 -6.74 -4.35 -8.93
CA ARG A 107 -5.66 -4.07 -9.90
C ARG A 107 -6.18 -3.29 -11.10
N GLN A 108 -7.33 -3.67 -11.66
CA GLN A 108 -7.93 -2.93 -12.77
C GLN A 108 -8.28 -1.50 -12.37
N LEU A 109 -8.97 -1.30 -11.24
CA LEU A 109 -9.31 0.04 -10.73
C LEU A 109 -8.06 0.89 -10.45
N MET A 110 -6.99 0.31 -9.92
CA MET A 110 -5.73 1.00 -9.69
C MET A 110 -5.00 1.35 -11.00
N THR A 111 -5.15 0.53 -12.04
CA THR A 111 -4.67 0.82 -13.40
C THR A 111 -5.44 2.00 -13.99
N ASP A 112 -6.75 2.05 -13.84
CA ASP A 112 -7.60 3.14 -14.33
C ASP A 112 -7.25 4.48 -13.66
N VAL A 113 -6.84 4.47 -12.39
CA VAL A 113 -6.33 5.68 -11.70
C VAL A 113 -5.07 6.25 -12.37
N VAL A 114 -4.22 5.40 -12.94
CA VAL A 114 -3.05 5.82 -13.72
C VAL A 114 -3.48 6.27 -15.13
N GLN A 115 -4.39 5.54 -15.78
CA GLN A 115 -4.78 5.82 -17.16
C GLN A 115 -5.64 7.09 -17.28
N GLU A 116 -6.58 7.31 -16.35
CA GLU A 116 -7.61 8.36 -16.45
C GLU A 116 -7.76 9.20 -15.20
N GLY A 117 -7.04 8.85 -14.10
CA GLY A 117 -7.23 9.45 -12.80
C GLY A 117 -6.06 10.31 -12.31
N THR A 118 -5.98 10.39 -10.99
CA THR A 118 -5.07 11.29 -10.26
C THR A 118 -3.59 10.87 -10.28
N ALA A 119 -3.27 9.66 -10.78
CA ALA A 119 -1.90 9.18 -10.94
C ALA A 119 -1.41 9.23 -12.41
N SER A 120 -2.03 10.05 -13.26
CA SER A 120 -1.73 10.12 -14.71
C SER A 120 -0.30 10.51 -15.08
N LYS A 121 0.49 11.03 -14.13
CA LYS A 121 1.94 11.25 -14.33
C LYS A 121 2.75 9.95 -14.49
N LEU A 122 2.14 8.79 -14.22
CA LEU A 122 2.69 7.44 -14.48
C LEU A 122 2.22 6.84 -15.82
N LYS A 123 1.42 7.57 -16.59
CA LYS A 123 0.93 7.11 -17.90
C LYS A 123 1.99 7.26 -18.98
N GLY A 124 2.02 6.30 -19.93
CA GLY A 124 2.84 6.37 -21.14
C GLY A 124 4.34 6.23 -20.90
N LEU A 125 4.72 5.55 -19.83
CA LEU A 125 6.10 5.15 -19.56
C LEU A 125 6.44 3.84 -20.29
N GLU A 126 7.71 3.45 -20.29
CA GLU A 126 8.18 2.19 -20.91
C GLU A 126 7.66 0.94 -20.16
N TYR A 127 7.12 1.13 -18.97
CA TYR A 127 6.44 0.13 -18.16
C TYR A 127 5.01 0.59 -17.84
N THR A 128 4.14 -0.34 -17.56
CA THR A 128 2.80 -0.06 -17.05
C THR A 128 2.83 0.10 -15.53
N ALA A 129 1.88 0.83 -14.97
CA ALA A 129 1.77 1.00 -13.53
C ALA A 129 0.29 1.01 -13.08
N ALA A 130 0.08 0.59 -11.86
CA ALA A 130 -1.20 0.69 -11.15
C ALA A 130 -0.98 1.35 -9.79
N GLY A 131 -1.94 2.16 -9.33
CA GLY A 131 -1.78 2.80 -8.03
C GLY A 131 -2.98 3.63 -7.60
N LYS A 132 -2.91 4.11 -6.36
CA LYS A 132 -3.92 4.97 -5.75
C LYS A 132 -3.26 6.14 -5.03
N THR A 133 -3.73 7.34 -5.29
CA THR A 133 -3.34 8.55 -4.57
C THR A 133 -4.23 8.76 -3.34
N GLY A 134 -3.72 9.47 -2.36
CA GLY A 134 -4.47 9.96 -1.22
C GLY A 134 -4.03 11.39 -0.86
N SER A 135 -4.97 12.15 -0.30
CA SER A 135 -4.71 13.43 0.35
C SER A 135 -5.39 13.37 1.71
N ALA A 136 -4.63 13.00 2.73
CA ALA A 136 -5.16 12.73 4.07
C ALA A 136 -5.05 14.00 4.93
N GLU A 137 -6.19 14.62 5.23
CA GLU A 137 -6.24 15.78 6.13
C GLU A 137 -5.83 15.38 7.55
N TYR A 138 -4.95 16.15 8.17
CA TYR A 138 -4.43 15.89 9.51
C TYR A 138 -4.84 16.96 10.54
N ASN A 139 -5.53 18.00 10.09
CA ASN A 139 -6.13 19.05 10.92
C ASN A 139 -7.41 19.60 10.28
N ASN A 140 -8.02 20.60 10.92
CA ASN A 140 -9.27 21.22 10.43
C ASN A 140 -9.03 22.38 9.43
N ILE A 141 -7.80 22.57 8.95
CA ILE A 141 -7.47 23.61 7.98
C ILE A 141 -7.60 23.00 6.59
N LYS A 142 -8.50 23.54 5.79
CA LYS A 142 -8.74 23.04 4.43
C LYS A 142 -7.46 23.12 3.58
N GLY A 143 -7.06 21.99 3.05
CA GLY A 143 -5.88 21.86 2.21
C GLY A 143 -4.62 21.38 2.93
N ASP A 144 -4.62 21.38 4.27
CA ASP A 144 -3.54 20.79 5.04
C ASP A 144 -3.69 19.27 5.04
N SER A 145 -2.96 18.61 4.18
CA SER A 145 -3.02 17.16 4.03
C SER A 145 -1.66 16.53 3.78
N HIS A 146 -1.54 15.28 4.15
CA HIS A 146 -0.42 14.43 3.75
C HIS A 146 -0.67 13.90 2.35
N ALA A 147 0.32 14.02 1.47
CA ALA A 147 0.27 13.47 0.12
C ALA A 147 0.65 11.99 0.14
N TRP A 148 -0.25 11.12 -0.31
CA TRP A 148 -0.03 9.68 -0.36
C TRP A 148 -0.06 9.14 -1.79
N PHE A 149 0.73 8.12 -2.02
CA PHE A 149 0.62 7.21 -3.15
C PHE A 149 0.99 5.80 -2.71
N THR A 150 0.26 4.82 -3.21
CA THR A 150 0.64 3.41 -3.15
C THR A 150 0.37 2.77 -4.49
N GLY A 151 1.25 1.88 -4.94
CA GLY A 151 1.10 1.27 -6.24
C GLY A 151 2.23 0.31 -6.57
N PHE A 152 2.14 -0.29 -7.75
CA PHE A 152 3.07 -1.30 -8.24
C PHE A 152 3.27 -1.16 -9.75
N ALA A 153 4.34 -1.74 -10.23
CA ALA A 153 4.69 -1.83 -11.65
C ALA A 153 5.46 -3.13 -11.94
N PRO A 154 5.32 -3.74 -13.14
CA PRO A 154 4.28 -3.46 -14.13
C PRO A 154 2.86 -3.74 -13.60
N ALA A 155 1.82 -3.21 -14.27
CA ALA A 155 0.44 -3.40 -13.82
C ALA A 155 -0.06 -4.84 -14.00
N GLU A 156 0.38 -5.51 -15.07
CA GLU A 156 -0.06 -6.85 -15.46
C GLU A 156 0.68 -7.96 -14.71
N ASP A 157 2.00 -7.80 -14.53
CA ASP A 157 2.88 -8.74 -13.82
C ASP A 157 3.76 -7.94 -12.83
N PRO A 158 3.24 -7.62 -11.65
CA PRO A 158 3.89 -6.73 -10.70
C PRO A 158 5.22 -7.27 -10.17
N ASP A 159 6.27 -6.46 -10.27
CA ASP A 159 7.63 -6.78 -9.87
C ASP A 159 8.12 -5.92 -8.69
N VAL A 160 7.61 -4.68 -8.61
CA VAL A 160 7.95 -3.74 -7.55
C VAL A 160 6.71 -3.02 -7.03
N CYS A 161 6.62 -2.87 -5.71
CA CYS A 161 5.55 -2.14 -5.04
C CYS A 161 6.14 -1.01 -4.20
N VAL A 162 5.50 0.17 -4.25
CA VAL A 162 5.93 1.34 -3.47
C VAL A 162 4.76 1.97 -2.74
N THR A 163 5.04 2.49 -1.54
CA THR A 163 4.12 3.34 -0.80
C THR A 163 4.86 4.58 -0.31
N ILE A 164 4.31 5.75 -0.58
CA ILE A 164 4.93 7.04 -0.34
C ILE A 164 3.98 7.90 0.48
N ILE A 165 4.53 8.55 1.49
CA ILE A 165 3.89 9.66 2.19
C ILE A 165 4.82 10.88 2.14
N VAL A 166 4.25 12.06 1.85
CA VAL A 166 4.93 13.34 2.02
C VAL A 166 4.08 14.17 2.98
N GLU A 167 4.57 14.33 4.19
CA GLU A 167 3.83 15.01 5.26
C GLU A 167 3.61 16.49 4.94
N GLY A 168 2.38 16.97 5.13
CA GLY A 168 2.01 18.36 4.93
C GLY A 168 2.14 18.88 3.49
N ALA A 169 2.30 18.02 2.50
CA ALA A 169 2.55 18.44 1.12
C ALA A 169 1.27 18.68 0.29
N GLY A 170 0.10 18.25 0.76
CA GLY A 170 -1.15 18.44 0.04
C GLY A 170 -1.56 17.26 -0.86
N SER A 171 -1.55 17.44 -2.18
CA SER A 171 -2.07 16.47 -3.14
C SER A 171 -1.12 15.28 -3.39
N GLY A 172 -1.63 14.05 -3.25
CA GLY A 172 -0.88 12.84 -3.60
C GLY A 172 -0.45 12.80 -5.06
N GLY A 173 -1.31 13.25 -5.98
CA GLY A 173 -0.99 13.31 -7.41
C GLY A 173 0.12 14.28 -7.77
N ASP A 174 0.29 15.35 -6.97
CA ASP A 174 1.29 16.37 -7.25
C ASP A 174 2.64 16.10 -6.60
N TYR A 175 2.65 15.49 -5.43
CA TYR A 175 3.87 15.32 -4.63
C TYR A 175 4.32 13.86 -4.51
N ALA A 176 3.41 12.92 -4.23
CA ALA A 176 3.77 11.52 -4.03
C ALA A 176 3.96 10.75 -5.35
N VAL A 177 3.11 10.99 -6.36
CA VAL A 177 3.20 10.30 -7.67
C VAL A 177 4.52 10.59 -8.40
N PRO A 178 5.05 11.84 -8.45
CA PRO A 178 6.36 12.09 -9.06
C PRO A 178 7.52 11.36 -8.38
N ILE A 179 7.43 11.13 -7.06
CA ILE A 179 8.43 10.35 -6.33
C ILE A 179 8.31 8.87 -6.71
N ALA A 180 7.08 8.33 -6.77
CA ALA A 180 6.85 6.96 -7.23
C ALA A 180 7.42 6.74 -8.63
N ARG A 181 7.18 7.67 -9.56
CA ARG A 181 7.74 7.63 -10.91
C ARG A 181 9.25 7.49 -10.89
N ARG A 182 9.93 8.34 -10.13
CA ARG A 182 11.41 8.30 -10.05
C ARG A 182 11.93 6.97 -9.48
N ILE A 183 11.20 6.36 -8.54
CA ILE A 183 11.56 5.05 -7.98
C ILE A 183 11.37 3.95 -9.03
N PHE A 184 10.25 3.95 -9.74
CA PHE A 184 10.01 2.98 -10.81
C PHE A 184 11.00 3.15 -11.96
N ASP A 185 11.26 4.39 -12.42
CA ASP A 185 12.25 4.68 -13.47
C ASP A 185 13.63 4.15 -13.08
N ALA A 186 14.09 4.37 -11.84
CA ALA A 186 15.37 3.85 -11.35
C ALA A 186 15.37 2.31 -11.32
N TYR A 187 14.32 1.69 -10.78
CA TYR A 187 14.21 0.24 -10.67
C TYR A 187 14.28 -0.46 -12.04
N PHE A 188 13.55 0.04 -13.04
CA PHE A 188 13.54 -0.57 -14.37
C PHE A 188 14.77 -0.21 -15.21
N SER A 189 15.44 0.93 -14.96
CA SER A 189 16.70 1.26 -15.63
C SER A 189 17.87 0.38 -15.19
N GLU A 190 17.87 -0.12 -13.95
CA GLU A 190 18.90 -1.03 -13.45
C GLU A 190 18.72 -2.49 -13.95
N LYS A 191 17.57 -2.81 -14.52
CA LYS A 191 17.27 -4.15 -15.06
C LYS A 191 17.54 -4.31 -16.56
N GLN A 192 17.87 -3.21 -17.25
CA GLN A 192 18.30 -3.19 -18.65
C GLN A 192 19.81 -3.41 -18.77
#